data_5abf575d9d44bc0065b9c7d3676c7c1e
#
_entry.id   5abf575d9d44bc0065b9c7d3676c7c1e
#
_cell.length_a   1.000
_cell.length_b   1.000
_cell.length_c   1.000
_cell.angle_alpha   90.00
_cell.angle_beta   90.00
_cell.angle_gamma   90.00
#
_symmetry.space_group_name_H-M   'P 1'
#
loop_
_entity.id
_entity.type
_entity.pdbx_description
1 polymer ?
#
loop_
_entity_poly.entity_id
_entity_poly.type
_entity_poly.pdbx_seq_one_letter_code
_entity_poly.pdbx_strand_id
1 'polypeptide(L)'
;MAERVAYKPNNVFVAQVADMRNGAFQIPYSKMFEEEAFACASKVILEVNPNFRWVRGGLEIPLSRVTSFFISEKPIFTTPRSSPSPAEQTIARYVADLIHDGDTIQLGVGALPDMVGEYLKEKNDLGIHSEIFSSTMADLIESSNADGSRKTLNPGEHIAVFCAGDQHLFDVVAENPACRLVPCAYGNDPFVIGQNDHMVSVNSALEVDLTGQICSESIGPLQYSGTGGASDFACGAMHARGGRGIIAFASTAKGGTISKIKSVLTPGAAVSISRNLADTIITEYGVAELRGRTIRERAEALIAIAHPDFRAQLRREAQQYGILA
;
A
#
# COMPACT_ATOMS: atom_id res chain seq x y z
N MET A 1 2.18 -13.72 6.42
CA MET A 1 1.71 -13.30 7.79
C MET A 1 0.83 -14.39 8.42
N ALA A 2 -0.20 -14.88 7.73
CA ALA A 2 -1.07 -15.99 8.18
C ALA A 2 -0.29 -17.23 8.67
N GLU A 3 0.70 -17.68 7.91
CA GLU A 3 1.56 -18.81 8.31
C GLU A 3 2.33 -18.56 9.61
N ARG A 4 2.70 -17.33 9.92
CA ARG A 4 3.40 -17.01 11.18
C ARG A 4 2.55 -17.28 12.41
N VAL A 5 1.25 -17.05 12.34
CA VAL A 5 0.33 -17.33 13.45
C VAL A 5 0.26 -18.83 13.72
N ALA A 6 0.30 -19.66 12.66
CA ALA A 6 0.36 -21.11 12.80
C ALA A 6 1.64 -21.60 13.49
N TYR A 7 2.79 -20.95 13.24
CA TYR A 7 4.07 -21.30 13.89
C TYR A 7 4.18 -20.79 15.33
N LYS A 8 3.50 -19.71 15.68
CA LYS A 8 3.45 -19.13 17.02
C LYS A 8 2.00 -18.79 17.38
N PRO A 9 1.19 -19.80 17.69
CA PRO A 9 -0.21 -19.58 18.00
C PRO A 9 -0.34 -18.75 19.29
N ASN A 10 -1.27 -17.81 19.28
CA ASN A 10 -1.65 -17.03 20.44
C ASN A 10 -2.71 -17.76 21.27
N ASN A 11 -2.62 -17.64 22.59
CA ASN A 11 -3.62 -18.22 23.49
C ASN A 11 -4.78 -17.27 23.77
N VAL A 12 -4.56 -15.98 23.63
CA VAL A 12 -5.55 -14.93 23.91
C VAL A 12 -5.68 -14.04 22.68
N PHE A 13 -6.90 -13.88 22.21
CA PHE A 13 -7.28 -12.94 21.15
C PHE A 13 -8.03 -11.77 21.77
N VAL A 14 -7.57 -10.55 21.52
CA VAL A 14 -8.22 -9.31 21.97
C VAL A 14 -8.50 -8.44 20.76
N ALA A 15 -9.74 -8.00 20.59
CA ALA A 15 -10.11 -7.17 19.44
C ALA A 15 -11.20 -6.17 19.79
N GLN A 16 -11.23 -5.05 19.06
CA GLN A 16 -12.39 -4.15 19.00
C GLN A 16 -13.38 -4.66 17.94
N VAL A 17 -14.64 -4.62 18.27
CA VAL A 17 -15.72 -5.14 17.42
C VAL A 17 -16.93 -4.20 17.41
N ALA A 18 -17.72 -4.29 16.34
CA ALA A 18 -19.04 -3.68 16.26
C ALA A 18 -20.05 -4.41 17.17
N ASP A 19 -21.19 -3.76 17.43
CA ASP A 19 -22.30 -4.33 18.18
C ASP A 19 -22.74 -5.68 17.62
N MET A 20 -23.25 -6.53 18.51
CA MET A 20 -23.72 -7.86 18.16
C MET A 20 -24.94 -7.82 17.23
N ARG A 21 -24.87 -8.63 16.15
CA ARG A 21 -25.99 -8.93 15.24
C ARG A 21 -26.12 -10.43 15.06
N ASN A 22 -27.31 -10.96 15.12
CA ASN A 22 -27.59 -12.38 14.87
C ASN A 22 -26.70 -13.36 15.65
N GLY A 23 -26.33 -13.02 16.90
CA GLY A 23 -25.50 -13.88 17.76
C GLY A 23 -24.01 -13.86 17.45
N ALA A 24 -23.52 -12.89 16.69
CA ALA A 24 -22.12 -12.67 16.41
C ALA A 24 -21.73 -11.20 16.57
N PHE A 25 -20.47 -10.94 16.89
CA PHE A 25 -19.80 -9.64 16.77
C PHE A 25 -19.02 -9.59 15.46
N GLN A 26 -18.60 -8.41 15.00
CA GLN A 26 -17.77 -8.30 13.81
C GLN A 26 -16.57 -7.38 14.04
N ILE A 27 -15.38 -7.81 13.60
CA ILE A 27 -14.25 -6.90 13.35
C ILE A 27 -14.49 -6.28 11.98
N PRO A 28 -14.80 -4.97 11.89
CA PRO A 28 -15.33 -4.41 10.66
C PRO A 28 -14.23 -3.90 9.70
N TYR A 29 -13.13 -3.35 10.21
CA TYR A 29 -12.24 -2.53 9.38
C TYR A 29 -10.84 -3.13 9.19
N SER A 30 -10.64 -4.40 9.55
CA SER A 30 -9.38 -5.13 9.34
C SER A 30 -9.63 -6.62 9.15
N LYS A 31 -8.87 -7.21 8.22
CA LYS A 31 -8.83 -8.65 7.97
C LYS A 31 -7.41 -9.09 7.56
N MET A 32 -6.40 -8.54 8.24
CA MET A 32 -4.99 -8.84 7.94
C MET A 32 -4.62 -10.27 8.36
N PHE A 33 -4.69 -10.55 9.65
CA PHE A 33 -4.36 -11.85 10.26
C PHE A 33 -5.29 -12.19 11.45
N GLU A 34 -6.36 -11.42 11.60
CA GLU A 34 -7.32 -11.58 12.69
C GLU A 34 -8.00 -12.95 12.64
N GLU A 35 -8.27 -13.45 11.42
CA GLU A 35 -8.93 -14.75 11.20
C GLU A 35 -8.08 -15.89 11.72
N GLU A 36 -6.79 -15.92 11.40
CA GLU A 36 -5.85 -16.93 11.86
C GLU A 36 -5.57 -16.79 13.36
N ALA A 37 -5.42 -15.56 13.84
CA ALA A 37 -5.20 -15.29 15.26
C ALA A 37 -6.41 -15.72 16.10
N PHE A 38 -7.63 -15.44 15.64
CA PHE A 38 -8.87 -15.87 16.27
C PHE A 38 -9.02 -17.40 16.26
N ALA A 39 -8.70 -18.05 15.14
CA ALA A 39 -8.78 -19.51 15.02
C ALA A 39 -7.91 -20.24 16.03
N CYS A 40 -6.71 -19.72 16.32
CA CYS A 40 -5.74 -20.33 17.25
C CYS A 40 -6.04 -20.02 18.73
N ALA A 41 -6.83 -18.99 19.03
CA ALA A 41 -7.01 -18.52 20.41
C ALA A 41 -7.97 -19.40 21.21
N SER A 42 -7.57 -19.74 22.43
CA SER A 42 -8.41 -20.42 23.41
C SER A 42 -9.26 -19.46 24.27
N LYS A 43 -8.86 -18.18 24.32
CA LYS A 43 -9.58 -17.11 25.02
C LYS A 43 -9.80 -15.94 24.06
N VAL A 44 -11.02 -15.45 24.01
CA VAL A 44 -11.44 -14.33 23.16
C VAL A 44 -12.05 -13.25 24.04
N ILE A 45 -11.43 -12.08 24.06
CA ILE A 45 -11.86 -10.91 24.82
C ILE A 45 -12.18 -9.80 23.84
N LEU A 46 -13.39 -9.24 23.92
CA LEU A 46 -13.83 -8.23 22.96
C LEU A 46 -14.10 -6.88 23.65
N GLU A 47 -13.61 -5.81 23.04
CA GLU A 47 -14.03 -4.45 23.28
C GLU A 47 -15.13 -4.11 22.25
N VAL A 48 -16.39 -4.12 22.70
CA VAL A 48 -17.55 -3.80 21.86
C VAL A 48 -17.67 -2.30 21.77
N ASN A 49 -17.59 -1.76 20.57
CA ASN A 49 -17.71 -0.33 20.33
C ASN A 49 -18.87 -0.03 19.39
N PRO A 50 -19.96 0.61 19.88
CA PRO A 50 -21.15 0.92 19.07
C PRO A 50 -20.87 1.94 17.95
N ASN A 51 -19.72 2.65 17.99
CA ASN A 51 -19.31 3.51 16.89
C ASN A 51 -18.81 2.72 15.68
N PHE A 52 -18.48 1.42 15.85
CA PHE A 52 -18.11 0.57 14.72
C PHE A 52 -19.34 0.10 13.97
N ARG A 53 -19.28 0.11 12.66
CA ARG A 53 -20.36 -0.33 11.77
C ARG A 53 -19.98 -1.66 11.11
N TRP A 54 -20.94 -2.52 10.91
CA TRP A 54 -20.75 -3.75 10.13
C TRP A 54 -20.43 -3.43 8.69
N VAL A 55 -19.47 -4.17 8.14
CA VAL A 55 -19.01 -4.03 6.74
C VAL A 55 -19.06 -5.37 6.03
N ARG A 56 -19.14 -5.35 4.72
CA ARG A 56 -19.07 -6.57 3.91
C ARG A 56 -17.66 -7.18 3.98
N GLY A 57 -17.58 -8.44 4.38
CA GLY A 57 -16.32 -9.19 4.48
C GLY A 57 -15.59 -9.05 5.81
N GLY A 58 -16.09 -8.23 6.77
CA GLY A 58 -15.53 -8.19 8.11
C GLY A 58 -15.53 -9.57 8.78
N LEU A 59 -14.66 -9.78 9.77
CA LEU A 59 -14.55 -11.06 10.48
C LEU A 59 -15.67 -11.18 11.53
N GLU A 60 -16.53 -12.17 11.38
CA GLU A 60 -17.59 -12.48 12.34
C GLU A 60 -17.08 -13.40 13.46
N ILE A 61 -17.38 -13.03 14.71
CA ILE A 61 -16.99 -13.76 15.91
C ILE A 61 -18.28 -14.21 16.62
N PRO A 62 -18.63 -15.51 16.54
CA PRO A 62 -19.81 -16.03 17.23
C PRO A 62 -19.72 -15.84 18.74
N LEU A 63 -20.83 -15.48 19.38
CA LEU A 63 -20.91 -15.28 20.85
C LEU A 63 -20.43 -16.53 21.62
N SER A 64 -20.65 -17.72 21.08
CA SER A 64 -20.19 -18.98 21.68
C SER A 64 -18.67 -19.13 21.81
N ARG A 65 -17.90 -18.34 21.07
CA ARG A 65 -16.43 -18.32 21.12
C ARG A 65 -15.90 -17.24 22.06
N VAL A 66 -16.74 -16.32 22.53
CA VAL A 66 -16.34 -15.16 23.35
C VAL A 66 -16.22 -15.57 24.81
N THR A 67 -15.04 -15.36 25.38
CA THR A 67 -14.78 -15.60 26.82
C THR A 67 -15.34 -14.48 27.68
N SER A 68 -15.16 -13.23 27.26
CA SER A 68 -15.66 -12.04 27.92
C SER A 68 -15.67 -10.86 26.96
N PHE A 69 -16.53 -9.88 27.24
CA PHE A 69 -16.52 -8.61 26.53
C PHE A 69 -16.89 -7.45 27.47
N PHE A 70 -16.54 -6.25 27.07
CA PHE A 70 -16.95 -5.01 27.69
C PHE A 70 -17.32 -3.98 26.64
N ILE A 71 -18.14 -3.00 27.00
CA ILE A 71 -18.59 -1.94 26.09
C ILE A 71 -17.67 -0.72 26.26
N SER A 72 -17.29 -0.12 25.15
CA SER A 72 -16.48 1.09 25.09
C SER A 72 -17.03 2.03 24.01
N GLU A 73 -17.32 3.26 24.38
CA GLU A 73 -17.85 4.28 23.47
C GLU A 73 -16.78 5.24 22.96
N LYS A 74 -15.52 4.80 22.95
CA LYS A 74 -14.42 5.62 22.46
C LYS A 74 -14.61 5.93 20.97
N PRO A 75 -14.24 7.13 20.50
CA PRO A 75 -14.22 7.44 19.08
C PRO A 75 -13.36 6.42 18.32
N ILE A 76 -13.74 6.11 17.09
CA ILE A 76 -12.90 5.32 16.17
C ILE A 76 -11.59 6.09 15.95
N PHE A 77 -10.47 5.36 15.97
CA PHE A 77 -9.19 5.96 15.61
C PHE A 77 -9.20 6.36 14.13
N THR A 78 -8.98 7.63 13.86
CA THR A 78 -8.92 8.18 12.51
C THR A 78 -7.55 8.76 12.22
N THR A 79 -7.14 8.69 10.94
CA THR A 79 -5.91 9.33 10.46
C THR A 79 -6.31 10.57 9.66
N PRO A 80 -5.89 11.78 10.08
CA PRO A 80 -6.20 13.00 9.34
C PRO A 80 -5.47 13.00 8.01
N ARG A 81 -6.06 13.65 7.01
CA ARG A 81 -5.41 13.89 5.71
C ARG A 81 -4.22 14.81 5.88
N SER A 82 -3.16 14.53 5.17
CA SER A 82 -1.93 15.33 5.21
C SER A 82 -1.88 16.31 4.04
N SER A 83 -1.32 17.49 4.26
CA SER A 83 -1.08 18.45 3.18
C SER A 83 0.20 18.09 2.43
N PRO A 84 0.16 17.94 1.09
CA PRO A 84 1.32 17.60 0.30
C PRO A 84 2.29 18.79 0.17
N SER A 85 3.59 18.49 0.18
CA SER A 85 4.65 19.44 -0.20
C SER A 85 4.62 19.70 -1.73
N PRO A 86 5.26 20.81 -2.22
CA PRO A 86 5.38 21.06 -3.66
C PRO A 86 6.04 19.91 -4.44
N ALA A 87 7.01 19.21 -3.84
CA ALA A 87 7.65 18.03 -4.43
C ALA A 87 6.64 16.89 -4.58
N GLU A 88 5.85 16.60 -3.55
CA GLU A 88 4.81 15.55 -3.59
C GLU A 88 3.71 15.87 -4.59
N GLN A 89 3.32 17.14 -4.76
CA GLN A 89 2.37 17.54 -5.80
C GLN A 89 2.90 17.26 -7.21
N THR A 90 4.19 17.55 -7.46
CA THR A 90 4.82 17.26 -8.75
C THR A 90 4.91 15.76 -9.01
N ILE A 91 5.32 14.98 -8.00
CA ILE A 91 5.40 13.51 -8.08
C ILE A 91 4.02 12.92 -8.33
N ALA A 92 2.99 13.37 -7.59
CA ALA A 92 1.63 12.86 -7.73
C ALA A 92 1.07 13.07 -9.14
N ARG A 93 1.42 14.18 -9.80
CA ARG A 93 1.04 14.41 -11.20
C ARG A 93 1.70 13.40 -12.13
N TYR A 94 3.01 13.16 -12.00
CA TYR A 94 3.69 12.13 -12.79
C TYR A 94 3.11 10.73 -12.57
N VAL A 95 2.71 10.40 -11.33
CA VAL A 95 2.03 9.13 -11.03
C VAL A 95 0.69 9.06 -11.75
N ALA A 96 -0.14 10.11 -11.62
CA ALA A 96 -1.48 10.16 -12.23
C ALA A 96 -1.44 10.11 -13.77
N ASP A 97 -0.40 10.69 -14.40
CA ASP A 97 -0.19 10.62 -15.86
C ASP A 97 0.06 9.18 -16.35
N LEU A 98 0.56 8.30 -15.48
CA LEU A 98 0.80 6.89 -15.77
C LEU A 98 -0.41 6.00 -15.45
N ILE A 99 -1.49 6.53 -14.89
CA ILE A 99 -2.72 5.79 -14.59
C ILE A 99 -3.77 6.18 -15.66
N HIS A 100 -4.42 5.17 -16.24
CA HIS A 100 -5.37 5.35 -17.32
C HIS A 100 -6.78 4.92 -16.89
N ASP A 101 -7.79 5.35 -17.64
CA ASP A 101 -9.17 4.93 -17.44
C ASP A 101 -9.29 3.40 -17.47
N GLY A 102 -9.95 2.84 -16.48
CA GLY A 102 -10.15 1.40 -16.32
C GLY A 102 -8.98 0.64 -15.68
N ASP A 103 -7.89 1.30 -15.29
CA ASP A 103 -6.82 0.66 -14.52
C ASP A 103 -7.34 0.21 -13.15
N THR A 104 -6.80 -0.91 -12.65
CA THR A 104 -7.02 -1.34 -11.26
C THR A 104 -5.86 -0.82 -10.40
N ILE A 105 -6.16 -0.09 -9.33
CA ILE A 105 -5.16 0.64 -8.55
C ILE A 105 -4.98 0.07 -7.14
N GLN A 106 -3.76 0.16 -6.64
CA GLN A 106 -3.38 0.10 -5.24
C GLN A 106 -2.60 1.37 -4.91
N LEU A 107 -3.02 2.08 -3.89
CA LEU A 107 -2.33 3.25 -3.33
C LEU A 107 -1.98 2.98 -1.87
N GLY A 108 -0.86 3.53 -1.41
CA GLY A 108 -0.52 3.60 0.00
C GLY A 108 -1.34 4.65 0.76
N VAL A 109 -0.88 5.02 1.95
CA VAL A 109 -1.43 6.11 2.77
C VAL A 109 -0.41 7.23 2.93
N GLY A 110 -0.89 8.46 3.14
CA GLY A 110 -0.06 9.65 3.37
C GLY A 110 -0.24 10.72 2.30
N ALA A 111 0.48 11.85 2.46
CA ALA A 111 0.29 13.05 1.64
C ALA A 111 0.43 12.80 0.13
N LEU A 112 1.43 12.00 -0.29
CA LEU A 112 1.65 11.70 -1.70
C LEU A 112 0.53 10.85 -2.31
N PRO A 113 0.14 9.68 -1.73
CA PRO A 113 -1.01 8.92 -2.21
C PRO A 113 -2.32 9.71 -2.21
N ASP A 114 -2.56 10.55 -1.19
CA ASP A 114 -3.75 11.41 -1.13
C ASP A 114 -3.77 12.39 -2.31
N MET A 115 -2.61 12.98 -2.64
CA MET A 115 -2.52 13.89 -3.78
C MET A 115 -2.65 13.16 -5.13
N VAL A 116 -2.14 11.94 -5.24
CA VAL A 116 -2.36 11.10 -6.44
C VAL A 116 -3.86 10.92 -6.66
N GLY A 117 -4.60 10.53 -5.63
CA GLY A 117 -6.05 10.34 -5.72
C GLY A 117 -6.81 11.60 -6.12
N GLU A 118 -6.37 12.79 -5.67
CA GLU A 118 -6.99 14.04 -6.14
C GLU A 118 -6.86 14.22 -7.66
N TYR A 119 -5.71 13.90 -8.25
CA TYR A 119 -5.54 13.92 -9.71
C TYR A 119 -6.30 12.79 -10.41
N LEU A 120 -6.55 11.66 -9.75
CA LEU A 120 -7.33 10.55 -10.30
C LEU A 120 -8.83 10.85 -10.40
N LYS A 121 -9.34 11.93 -9.83
CA LYS A 121 -10.71 12.43 -10.06
C LYS A 121 -10.96 12.84 -11.50
N GLU A 122 -9.91 12.98 -12.32
CA GLU A 122 -10.00 13.19 -13.77
C GLU A 122 -10.11 11.88 -14.58
N LYS A 123 -9.98 10.70 -13.93
CA LYS A 123 -10.03 9.37 -14.56
C LYS A 123 -11.39 8.73 -14.36
N ASN A 124 -11.69 7.71 -15.18
CA ASN A 124 -12.96 6.99 -15.16
C ASN A 124 -12.75 5.47 -15.07
N ASP A 125 -13.78 4.78 -14.62
CA ASP A 125 -13.87 3.32 -14.60
C ASP A 125 -12.73 2.63 -13.81
N LEU A 126 -12.11 3.33 -12.86
CA LEU A 126 -11.03 2.76 -12.06
C LEU A 126 -11.52 1.58 -11.22
N GLY A 127 -10.66 0.59 -11.06
CA GLY A 127 -10.85 -0.50 -10.10
C GLY A 127 -9.99 -0.29 -8.86
N ILE A 128 -10.40 -0.85 -7.72
CA ILE A 128 -9.59 -0.88 -6.51
C ILE A 128 -9.33 -2.34 -6.11
N HIS A 129 -8.05 -2.70 -5.99
CA HIS A 129 -7.56 -3.91 -5.35
C HIS A 129 -6.31 -3.52 -4.57
N SER A 130 -6.45 -3.34 -3.26
CA SER A 130 -5.43 -2.71 -2.42
C SER A 130 -5.25 -3.47 -1.11
N GLU A 131 -4.13 -3.28 -0.44
CA GLU A 131 -3.98 -3.67 0.96
C GLU A 131 -4.84 -2.77 1.85
N ILE A 132 -4.86 -1.47 1.55
CA ILE A 132 -5.52 -0.46 2.37
C ILE A 132 -6.63 0.22 1.59
N PHE A 133 -7.83 0.34 2.17
CA PHE A 133 -8.75 1.41 1.80
C PHE A 133 -8.32 2.70 2.49
N SER A 134 -8.07 3.75 1.72
CA SER A 134 -7.76 5.09 2.19
C SER A 134 -8.92 6.06 2.00
N SER A 135 -8.87 7.20 2.68
CA SER A 135 -9.90 8.27 2.51
C SER A 135 -10.01 8.73 1.06
N THR A 136 -8.90 8.81 0.33
CA THR A 136 -8.90 9.19 -1.08
C THR A 136 -9.57 8.15 -1.97
N MET A 137 -9.42 6.86 -1.66
CA MET A 137 -10.15 5.80 -2.37
C MET A 137 -11.66 5.90 -2.12
N ALA A 138 -12.08 6.26 -0.90
CA ALA A 138 -13.49 6.52 -0.61
C ALA A 138 -14.04 7.67 -1.45
N ASP A 139 -13.29 8.76 -1.60
CA ASP A 139 -13.66 9.87 -2.49
C ASP A 139 -13.85 9.43 -3.95
N LEU A 140 -12.92 8.61 -4.48
CA LEU A 140 -13.00 8.09 -5.85
C LEU A 140 -14.19 7.15 -6.07
N ILE A 141 -14.55 6.35 -5.06
CA ILE A 141 -15.73 5.48 -5.08
C ILE A 141 -17.01 6.33 -5.08
N GLU A 142 -17.10 7.30 -4.17
CA GLU A 142 -18.30 8.12 -4.02
C GLU A 142 -18.53 9.02 -5.23
N SER A 143 -17.47 9.56 -5.82
CA SER A 143 -17.53 10.36 -7.07
C SER A 143 -17.70 9.50 -8.33
N SER A 144 -17.79 8.17 -8.21
CA SER A 144 -17.91 7.21 -9.32
C SER A 144 -16.72 7.21 -10.31
N ASN A 145 -15.60 7.79 -9.94
CA ASN A 145 -14.36 7.65 -10.70
C ASN A 145 -13.79 6.22 -10.59
N ALA A 146 -14.04 5.58 -9.44
CA ALA A 146 -13.76 4.17 -9.24
C ALA A 146 -15.09 3.42 -9.06
N ASP A 147 -15.55 2.73 -10.10
CA ASP A 147 -16.76 1.90 -10.08
C ASP A 147 -16.44 0.39 -10.21
N GLY A 148 -15.18 0.05 -10.49
CA GLY A 148 -14.73 -1.33 -10.64
C GLY A 148 -15.27 -2.04 -11.88
N SER A 149 -15.98 -1.35 -12.78
CA SER A 149 -16.68 -1.96 -13.93
C SER A 149 -15.74 -2.68 -14.89
N ARG A 150 -14.50 -2.20 -15.02
CA ARG A 150 -13.48 -2.74 -15.93
C ARG A 150 -12.46 -3.66 -15.25
N LYS A 151 -12.63 -3.98 -13.97
CA LYS A 151 -11.78 -4.98 -13.30
C LYS A 151 -11.93 -6.35 -13.92
N THR A 152 -10.81 -7.04 -14.14
CA THR A 152 -10.80 -8.43 -14.61
C THR A 152 -11.17 -9.39 -13.51
N LEU A 153 -10.65 -9.17 -12.29
CA LEU A 153 -10.98 -9.94 -11.10
C LEU A 153 -11.93 -9.14 -10.19
N ASN A 154 -13.01 -9.76 -9.74
CA ASN A 154 -14.06 -9.12 -8.91
C ASN A 154 -14.62 -7.83 -9.57
N PRO A 155 -15.18 -7.89 -10.80
CA PRO A 155 -15.75 -6.73 -11.45
C PRO A 155 -16.86 -6.10 -10.63
N GLY A 156 -16.90 -4.77 -10.55
CA GLY A 156 -17.86 -4.01 -9.74
C GLY A 156 -17.64 -4.07 -8.23
N GLU A 157 -16.53 -4.69 -7.77
CA GLU A 157 -16.16 -4.73 -6.35
C GLU A 157 -14.85 -4.00 -6.09
N HIS A 158 -14.80 -3.26 -4.99
CA HIS A 158 -13.59 -2.66 -4.44
C HIS A 158 -13.07 -3.57 -3.32
N ILE A 159 -11.82 -3.99 -3.43
CA ILE A 159 -11.22 -4.97 -2.53
C ILE A 159 -10.10 -4.32 -1.72
N ALA A 160 -10.15 -4.50 -0.39
CA ALA A 160 -9.01 -4.20 0.48
C ALA A 160 -8.92 -5.16 1.67
N VAL A 161 -7.79 -5.12 2.36
CA VAL A 161 -7.52 -5.95 3.54
C VAL A 161 -7.90 -5.21 4.82
N PHE A 162 -7.63 -3.91 4.87
CA PHE A 162 -8.02 -3.07 6.01
C PHE A 162 -8.27 -1.61 5.62
N CYS A 163 -8.84 -0.84 6.53
CA CYS A 163 -9.15 0.58 6.36
C CYS A 163 -8.20 1.45 7.21
N ALA A 164 -7.67 2.53 6.63
CA ALA A 164 -6.92 3.55 7.36
C ALA A 164 -7.22 4.93 6.77
N GLY A 165 -7.88 5.79 7.54
CA GLY A 165 -8.29 7.12 7.08
C GLY A 165 -9.18 7.86 8.07
N ASP A 166 -9.97 8.77 7.55
CA ASP A 166 -10.90 9.60 8.31
C ASP A 166 -12.28 8.90 8.51
N GLN A 167 -13.18 9.55 9.22
CA GLN A 167 -14.52 9.02 9.48
C GLN A 167 -15.31 8.77 8.18
N HIS A 168 -15.13 9.63 7.18
CA HIS A 168 -15.78 9.49 5.88
C HIS A 168 -15.48 8.15 5.21
N LEU A 169 -14.20 7.72 5.23
CA LEU A 169 -13.82 6.39 4.73
C LEU A 169 -14.63 5.28 5.38
N PHE A 170 -14.73 5.28 6.73
CA PHE A 170 -15.44 4.23 7.45
C PHE A 170 -16.93 4.21 7.11
N ASP A 171 -17.53 5.38 6.89
CA ASP A 171 -18.94 5.50 6.49
C ASP A 171 -19.15 4.95 5.07
N VAL A 172 -18.33 5.33 4.11
CA VAL A 172 -18.38 4.84 2.72
C VAL A 172 -18.23 3.31 2.67
N VAL A 173 -17.23 2.75 3.35
CA VAL A 173 -17.00 1.29 3.36
C VAL A 173 -18.16 0.53 4.02
N ALA A 174 -18.80 1.11 5.04
CA ALA A 174 -19.94 0.48 5.69
C ALA A 174 -21.24 0.57 4.88
N GLU A 175 -21.44 1.61 4.11
CA GLU A 175 -22.68 1.87 3.35
C GLU A 175 -22.64 1.32 1.94
N ASN A 176 -21.48 1.24 1.31
CA ASN A 176 -21.35 0.81 -0.08
C ASN A 176 -21.14 -0.72 -0.17
N PRO A 177 -22.11 -1.48 -0.70
CA PRO A 177 -22.00 -2.92 -0.84
C PRO A 177 -20.94 -3.38 -1.84
N ALA A 178 -20.46 -2.49 -2.70
CA ALA A 178 -19.34 -2.78 -3.59
C ALA A 178 -17.98 -2.84 -2.86
N CYS A 179 -17.87 -2.19 -1.69
CA CYS A 179 -16.68 -2.30 -0.84
C CYS A 179 -16.66 -3.63 -0.09
N ARG A 180 -15.56 -4.36 -0.17
CA ARG A 180 -15.42 -5.67 0.48
C ARG A 180 -14.04 -5.84 1.09
N LEU A 181 -13.99 -6.19 2.38
CA LEU A 181 -12.76 -6.63 3.03
C LEU A 181 -12.49 -8.11 2.71
N VAL A 182 -11.23 -8.41 2.48
CA VAL A 182 -10.74 -9.76 2.19
C VAL A 182 -9.55 -10.10 3.10
N PRO A 183 -9.30 -11.40 3.40
CA PRO A 183 -8.11 -11.79 4.13
C PRO A 183 -6.83 -11.35 3.41
N CYS A 184 -5.78 -11.01 4.17
CA CYS A 184 -4.47 -10.67 3.62
C CYS A 184 -3.92 -11.77 2.70
N ALA A 185 -4.20 -13.04 3.03
CA ALA A 185 -3.84 -14.20 2.20
C ALA A 185 -4.48 -14.18 0.80
N TYR A 186 -5.53 -13.40 0.57
CA TYR A 186 -6.13 -13.15 -0.75
C TYR A 186 -5.73 -11.78 -1.30
N GLY A 187 -5.89 -10.72 -0.50
CA GLY A 187 -5.71 -9.34 -0.95
C GLY A 187 -4.26 -9.02 -1.35
N ASN A 188 -3.29 -9.62 -0.64
CA ASN A 188 -1.85 -9.41 -0.87
C ASN A 188 -1.18 -10.59 -1.59
N ASP A 189 -1.93 -11.60 -2.08
CA ASP A 189 -1.34 -12.67 -2.86
C ASP A 189 -0.94 -12.15 -4.25
N PRO A 190 0.36 -12.16 -4.62
CA PRO A 190 0.80 -11.71 -5.93
C PRO A 190 0.13 -12.41 -7.11
N PHE A 191 -0.23 -13.69 -6.97
CA PHE A 191 -0.96 -14.41 -8.01
C PHE A 191 -2.41 -13.95 -8.15
N VAL A 192 -3.05 -13.57 -7.05
CA VAL A 192 -4.39 -12.98 -7.06
C VAL A 192 -4.35 -11.56 -7.62
N ILE A 193 -3.42 -10.73 -7.15
CA ILE A 193 -3.21 -9.37 -7.63
C ILE A 193 -2.98 -9.36 -9.15
N GLY A 194 -2.12 -10.27 -9.63
CA GLY A 194 -1.74 -10.40 -11.03
C GLY A 194 -2.87 -10.82 -11.99
N GLN A 195 -4.03 -11.24 -11.47
CA GLN A 195 -5.22 -11.53 -12.28
C GLN A 195 -6.01 -10.28 -12.67
N ASN A 196 -5.70 -9.12 -12.08
CA ASN A 196 -6.27 -7.85 -12.54
C ASN A 196 -5.41 -7.31 -13.70
N ASP A 197 -5.95 -7.31 -14.90
CA ASP A 197 -5.33 -6.62 -16.04
C ASP A 197 -5.14 -5.14 -15.69
N HIS A 198 -4.07 -4.53 -16.19
CA HIS A 198 -3.76 -3.13 -15.95
C HIS A 198 -3.66 -2.76 -14.46
N MET A 199 -3.14 -3.68 -13.65
CA MET A 199 -2.89 -3.43 -12.23
C MET A 199 -1.78 -2.41 -12.06
N VAL A 200 -2.05 -1.30 -11.38
CA VAL A 200 -1.08 -0.26 -11.05
C VAL A 200 -0.87 -0.22 -9.54
N SER A 201 0.30 -0.59 -9.08
CA SER A 201 0.69 -0.45 -7.67
C SER A 201 1.53 0.79 -7.45
N VAL A 202 1.17 1.62 -6.48
CA VAL A 202 1.88 2.86 -6.14
C VAL A 202 2.33 2.79 -4.68
N ASN A 203 3.64 2.71 -4.48
CA ASN A 203 4.25 2.62 -3.16
C ASN A 203 5.38 3.64 -3.02
N SER A 204 5.92 3.81 -1.81
CA SER A 204 7.04 4.69 -1.53
C SER A 204 8.27 3.90 -1.07
N ALA A 205 9.42 4.59 -0.99
CA ALA A 205 10.66 4.01 -0.52
C ALA A 205 11.44 4.98 0.40
N LEU A 206 12.28 4.42 1.25
CA LEU A 206 13.28 5.17 2.02
C LEU A 206 14.50 5.50 1.16
N GLU A 207 14.98 4.52 0.37
CA GLU A 207 16.07 4.72 -0.59
C GLU A 207 16.02 3.71 -1.72
N VAL A 208 16.64 4.07 -2.85
CA VAL A 208 16.80 3.22 -4.05
C VAL A 208 18.24 3.32 -4.53
N ASP A 209 18.89 2.19 -4.87
CA ASP A 209 20.22 2.21 -5.44
C ASP A 209 20.23 2.25 -6.99
N LEU A 210 21.40 2.55 -7.57
CA LEU A 210 21.55 2.69 -9.03
C LEU A 210 21.29 1.39 -9.81
N THR A 211 21.18 0.25 -9.16
CA THR A 211 20.82 -1.01 -9.81
C THR A 211 19.31 -1.27 -9.78
N GLY A 212 18.56 -0.46 -8.99
CA GLY A 212 17.12 -0.59 -8.79
C GLY A 212 16.73 -1.43 -7.58
N GLN A 213 17.64 -1.71 -6.64
CA GLN A 213 17.24 -2.28 -5.34
C GLN A 213 16.55 -1.21 -4.50
N ILE A 214 15.44 -1.55 -3.86
CA ILE A 214 14.58 -0.61 -3.13
C ILE A 214 14.53 -1.03 -1.66
N CYS A 215 14.78 -0.08 -0.77
CA CYS A 215 14.56 -0.22 0.67
C CYS A 215 13.39 0.65 1.12
N SER A 216 12.39 0.05 1.78
CA SER A 216 11.21 0.75 2.29
C SER A 216 11.04 0.64 3.80
N GLU A 217 11.85 -0.18 4.48
CA GLU A 217 11.56 -0.62 5.84
C GLU A 217 12.69 -0.41 6.85
N SER A 218 13.92 -0.11 6.37
CA SER A 218 15.07 0.06 7.27
C SER A 218 15.92 1.28 6.92
N ILE A 219 16.63 1.80 7.90
CA ILE A 219 17.65 2.86 7.75
C ILE A 219 18.99 2.22 8.11
N GLY A 220 19.74 1.80 7.11
CA GLY A 220 20.85 0.90 7.34
C GLY A 220 20.37 -0.38 8.05
N PRO A 221 21.07 -0.84 9.09
CA PRO A 221 20.67 -2.05 9.84
C PRO A 221 19.48 -1.85 10.78
N LEU A 222 19.02 -0.60 10.98
CA LEU A 222 17.92 -0.30 11.90
C LEU A 222 16.57 -0.49 11.19
N GLN A 223 15.79 -1.46 11.67
CA GLN A 223 14.41 -1.65 11.21
C GLN A 223 13.55 -0.44 11.61
N TYR A 224 12.91 0.20 10.64
CA TYR A 224 12.10 1.40 10.81
C TYR A 224 10.60 1.09 10.85
N SER A 225 10.14 0.14 10.03
CA SER A 225 8.75 -0.27 9.93
C SER A 225 8.62 -1.78 9.70
N GLY A 226 7.40 -2.30 9.64
CA GLY A 226 7.14 -3.61 9.06
C GLY A 226 7.39 -3.60 7.54
N THR A 227 7.44 -4.79 6.94
CA THR A 227 7.67 -4.96 5.50
C THR A 227 6.48 -4.47 4.66
N GLY A 228 5.25 -4.57 5.17
CA GLY A 228 4.03 -4.25 4.43
C GLY A 228 3.84 -5.11 3.17
N GLY A 229 2.90 -4.72 2.32
CA GLY A 229 2.54 -5.40 1.08
C GLY A 229 3.22 -4.85 -0.18
N ALA A 230 4.13 -3.86 -0.07
CA ALA A 230 4.72 -3.20 -1.25
C ALA A 230 5.40 -4.18 -2.21
N SER A 231 6.09 -5.21 -1.69
CA SER A 231 6.72 -6.26 -2.50
C SER A 231 5.70 -7.17 -3.18
N ASP A 232 4.62 -7.52 -2.49
CA ASP A 232 3.55 -8.37 -3.02
C ASP A 232 2.84 -7.66 -4.18
N PHE A 233 2.51 -6.38 -4.00
CA PHE A 233 1.86 -5.57 -5.05
C PHE A 233 2.80 -5.27 -6.22
N ALA A 234 4.09 -5.02 -6.00
CA ALA A 234 5.06 -4.87 -7.07
C ALA A 234 5.18 -6.17 -7.90
N CYS A 235 5.21 -7.33 -7.22
CA CYS A 235 5.23 -8.64 -7.86
C CYS A 235 3.93 -8.90 -8.64
N GLY A 236 2.77 -8.65 -8.03
CA GLY A 236 1.47 -8.83 -8.67
C GLY A 236 1.29 -7.94 -9.90
N ALA A 237 1.64 -6.65 -9.80
CA ALA A 237 1.61 -5.72 -10.92
C ALA A 237 2.57 -6.15 -12.06
N MET A 238 3.73 -6.73 -11.73
CA MET A 238 4.66 -7.28 -12.72
C MET A 238 4.06 -8.45 -13.50
N HIS A 239 3.23 -9.28 -12.87
CA HIS A 239 2.56 -10.43 -13.49
C HIS A 239 1.28 -10.07 -14.23
N ALA A 240 0.65 -8.96 -13.87
CA ALA A 240 -0.58 -8.49 -14.51
C ALA A 240 -0.32 -8.08 -15.97
N ARG A 241 -1.23 -8.44 -16.86
CA ARG A 241 -1.18 -7.97 -18.26
C ARG A 241 -1.36 -6.45 -18.29
N GLY A 242 -0.37 -5.72 -18.84
CA GLY A 242 -0.35 -4.26 -18.84
C GLY A 242 -0.14 -3.63 -17.46
N GLY A 243 0.27 -4.43 -16.47
CA GLY A 243 0.48 -3.94 -15.11
C GLY A 243 1.76 -3.12 -14.95
N ARG A 244 1.77 -2.24 -13.95
CA ARG A 244 2.85 -1.27 -13.66
C ARG A 244 3.10 -1.17 -12.15
N GLY A 245 4.37 -1.29 -11.76
CA GLY A 245 4.83 -1.10 -10.40
C GLY A 245 5.53 0.25 -10.25
N ILE A 246 4.94 1.18 -9.52
CA ILE A 246 5.45 2.55 -9.34
C ILE A 246 5.95 2.70 -7.92
N ILE A 247 7.21 3.19 -7.79
CA ILE A 247 7.79 3.62 -6.52
C ILE A 247 8.04 5.11 -6.60
N ALA A 248 7.34 5.89 -5.78
CA ALA A 248 7.33 7.34 -5.85
C ALA A 248 7.73 7.97 -4.50
N PHE A 249 8.69 8.87 -4.52
CA PHE A 249 9.21 9.52 -3.31
C PHE A 249 9.97 10.82 -3.63
N ALA A 250 10.01 11.77 -2.70
CA ALA A 250 10.88 12.95 -2.82
C ALA A 250 12.35 12.52 -2.91
N SER A 251 13.11 13.08 -3.85
CA SER A 251 14.49 12.68 -4.15
C SER A 251 15.46 12.83 -2.98
N THR A 252 15.10 13.63 -1.98
CA THR A 252 15.92 13.92 -0.81
C THR A 252 15.13 13.75 0.50
N ALA A 253 15.87 13.66 1.59
CA ALA A 253 15.38 13.68 2.97
C ALA A 253 16.10 14.74 3.80
N LYS A 254 15.64 14.97 5.04
CA LYS A 254 16.24 15.90 6.03
C LYS A 254 16.51 17.30 5.45
N GLY A 255 15.49 17.89 4.84
CA GLY A 255 15.59 19.25 4.28
C GLY A 255 16.59 19.36 3.11
N GLY A 256 16.68 18.34 2.27
CA GLY A 256 17.53 18.34 1.07
C GLY A 256 18.97 17.85 1.29
N THR A 257 19.35 17.50 2.52
CA THR A 257 20.77 17.17 2.84
C THR A 257 21.14 15.72 2.54
N ILE A 258 20.18 14.83 2.32
CA ILE A 258 20.41 13.41 2.05
C ILE A 258 19.69 13.00 0.78
N SER A 259 20.43 12.48 -0.20
CA SER A 259 19.84 11.85 -1.38
C SER A 259 19.19 10.51 -1.00
N LYS A 260 17.96 10.25 -1.50
CA LYS A 260 17.29 8.94 -1.40
C LYS A 260 17.62 8.03 -2.58
N ILE A 261 18.20 8.57 -3.65
CA ILE A 261 18.85 7.76 -4.69
C ILE A 261 20.32 7.62 -4.30
N LYS A 262 20.77 6.37 -4.19
CA LYS A 262 22.10 5.98 -3.69
C LYS A 262 22.86 5.25 -4.78
N SER A 263 24.19 5.31 -4.76
CA SER A 263 25.03 4.44 -5.62
C SER A 263 24.87 2.96 -5.25
N VAL A 264 24.84 2.68 -3.96
CA VAL A 264 24.49 1.39 -3.33
C VAL A 264 23.59 1.70 -2.12
N LEU A 265 22.72 0.78 -1.75
CA LEU A 265 21.91 0.96 -0.53
C LEU A 265 22.83 1.19 0.69
N THR A 266 22.33 1.95 1.65
CA THR A 266 23.06 2.17 2.91
C THR A 266 23.45 0.82 3.52
N PRO A 267 24.74 0.61 3.91
CA PRO A 267 25.19 -0.68 4.44
C PRO A 267 24.28 -1.22 5.54
N GLY A 268 23.82 -2.46 5.38
CA GLY A 268 22.87 -3.12 6.29
C GLY A 268 21.40 -2.82 6.04
N ALA A 269 21.06 -1.99 5.05
CA ALA A 269 19.67 -1.76 4.68
C ALA A 269 19.05 -3.01 4.05
N ALA A 270 17.78 -3.27 4.38
CA ALA A 270 17.02 -4.36 3.81
C ALA A 270 16.67 -4.07 2.33
N VAL A 271 16.68 -5.10 1.48
CA VAL A 271 16.12 -5.02 0.14
C VAL A 271 14.65 -5.41 0.23
N SER A 272 13.76 -4.44 0.39
CA SER A 272 12.32 -4.67 0.49
C SER A 272 11.71 -5.09 -0.84
N ILE A 273 12.17 -4.48 -1.94
CA ILE A 273 11.79 -4.85 -3.31
C ILE A 273 13.04 -5.11 -4.13
N SER A 274 13.13 -6.32 -4.67
CA SER A 274 14.24 -6.74 -5.51
C SER A 274 14.34 -5.89 -6.79
N ARG A 275 15.56 -5.68 -7.30
CA ARG A 275 15.78 -5.02 -8.60
C ARG A 275 15.03 -5.68 -9.76
N ASN A 276 14.68 -6.96 -9.63
CA ASN A 276 13.94 -7.69 -10.65
C ASN A 276 12.45 -7.27 -10.70
N LEU A 277 11.92 -6.71 -9.61
CA LEU A 277 10.55 -6.21 -9.49
C LEU A 277 10.47 -4.69 -9.61
N ALA A 278 11.60 -3.99 -9.68
CA ALA A 278 11.64 -2.55 -9.87
C ALA A 278 11.26 -2.22 -11.32
N ASP A 279 10.16 -1.50 -11.48
CA ASP A 279 9.59 -1.15 -12.79
C ASP A 279 9.75 0.34 -13.08
N THR A 280 9.09 1.20 -12.31
CA THR A 280 9.11 2.66 -12.50
C THR A 280 9.42 3.38 -11.19
N ILE A 281 10.40 4.27 -11.21
CA ILE A 281 10.78 5.12 -10.08
C ILE A 281 10.46 6.57 -10.43
N ILE A 282 9.79 7.28 -9.51
CA ILE A 282 9.38 8.68 -9.71
C ILE A 282 9.88 9.55 -8.57
N THR A 283 10.48 10.68 -8.96
CA THR A 283 10.79 11.79 -8.04
C THR A 283 10.22 13.10 -8.61
N GLU A 284 10.39 14.20 -7.88
CA GLU A 284 10.02 15.54 -8.37
C GLU A 284 10.83 15.99 -9.61
N TYR A 285 11.88 15.25 -9.97
CA TYR A 285 12.73 15.54 -11.14
C TYR A 285 12.39 14.67 -12.36
N GLY A 286 11.39 13.79 -12.28
CA GLY A 286 10.90 13.02 -13.40
C GLY A 286 10.67 11.54 -13.12
N VAL A 287 10.57 10.77 -14.19
CA VAL A 287 10.23 9.35 -14.22
C VAL A 287 11.40 8.55 -14.78
N ALA A 288 11.79 7.48 -14.11
CA ALA A 288 12.80 6.51 -14.55
C ALA A 288 12.16 5.14 -14.74
N GLU A 289 12.01 4.71 -15.97
CA GLU A 289 11.58 3.36 -16.32
C GLU A 289 12.77 2.41 -16.23
N LEU A 290 12.66 1.35 -15.43
CA LEU A 290 13.73 0.39 -15.17
C LEU A 290 13.46 -0.99 -15.79
N ARG A 291 12.20 -1.30 -16.10
CA ARG A 291 11.80 -2.59 -16.69
C ARG A 291 12.50 -2.79 -18.04
N GLY A 292 13.15 -3.94 -18.20
CA GLY A 292 13.88 -4.27 -19.44
C GLY A 292 15.20 -3.53 -19.68
N ARG A 293 15.64 -2.68 -18.73
CA ARG A 293 16.86 -1.92 -18.82
C ARG A 293 18.06 -2.68 -18.24
N THR A 294 19.23 -2.51 -18.87
CA THR A 294 20.52 -2.93 -18.31
C THR A 294 20.86 -2.14 -17.05
N ILE A 295 21.76 -2.65 -16.22
CA ILE A 295 22.21 -1.94 -15.00
C ILE A 295 22.77 -0.54 -15.33
N ARG A 296 23.48 -0.39 -16.43
CA ARG A 296 23.99 0.90 -16.90
C ARG A 296 22.83 1.88 -17.20
N GLU A 297 21.86 1.45 -18.00
CA GLU A 297 20.70 2.27 -18.36
C GLU A 297 19.86 2.65 -17.14
N ARG A 298 19.71 1.71 -16.17
CA ARG A 298 19.06 1.99 -14.89
C ARG A 298 19.77 3.08 -14.11
N ALA A 299 21.10 2.97 -14.00
CA ALA A 299 21.91 3.97 -13.30
C ALA A 299 21.79 5.36 -13.96
N GLU A 300 21.87 5.43 -15.28
CA GLU A 300 21.70 6.69 -16.02
C GLU A 300 20.30 7.30 -15.79
N ALA A 301 19.25 6.50 -15.85
CA ALA A 301 17.87 6.95 -15.61
C ALA A 301 17.66 7.43 -14.16
N LEU A 302 18.16 6.69 -13.18
CA LEU A 302 18.03 7.05 -11.75
C LEU A 302 18.84 8.31 -11.41
N ILE A 303 20.05 8.47 -11.98
CA ILE A 303 20.83 9.69 -11.81
C ILE A 303 20.10 10.89 -12.42
N ALA A 304 19.40 10.72 -13.54
CA ALA A 304 18.66 11.81 -14.18
C ALA A 304 17.52 12.35 -13.30
N ILE A 305 16.87 11.49 -12.52
CA ILE A 305 15.80 11.88 -11.59
C ILE A 305 16.27 12.13 -10.15
N ALA A 306 17.56 12.01 -9.84
CA ALA A 306 18.12 12.40 -8.56
C ALA A 306 18.14 13.93 -8.41
N HIS A 307 18.17 14.43 -7.17
CA HIS A 307 18.34 15.85 -6.91
C HIS A 307 19.63 16.36 -7.60
N PRO A 308 19.61 17.49 -8.30
CA PRO A 308 20.76 17.99 -9.08
C PRO A 308 22.09 18.01 -8.33
N ASP A 309 22.09 18.40 -7.06
CA ASP A 309 23.30 18.51 -6.25
C ASP A 309 24.03 17.18 -6.02
N PHE A 310 23.32 16.06 -6.14
CA PHE A 310 23.88 14.72 -5.92
C PHE A 310 24.27 14.00 -7.23
N ARG A 311 23.82 14.47 -8.40
CA ARG A 311 24.04 13.76 -9.68
C ARG A 311 25.52 13.56 -10.00
N ALA A 312 26.34 14.56 -9.78
CA ALA A 312 27.78 14.48 -10.04
C ALA A 312 28.48 13.46 -9.13
N GLN A 313 28.09 13.41 -7.86
CA GLN A 313 28.59 12.41 -6.91
C GLN A 313 28.17 11.00 -7.32
N LEU A 314 26.88 10.80 -7.60
CA LEU A 314 26.35 9.50 -8.02
C LEU A 314 27.04 8.96 -9.29
N ARG A 315 27.34 9.83 -10.27
CA ARG A 315 28.12 9.43 -11.47
C ARG A 315 29.54 8.96 -11.11
N ARG A 316 30.28 9.71 -10.29
CA ARG A 316 31.62 9.31 -9.85
C ARG A 316 31.62 7.98 -9.14
N GLU A 317 30.67 7.78 -8.21
CA GLU A 317 30.55 6.53 -7.47
C GLU A 317 30.14 5.37 -8.39
N ALA A 318 29.24 5.59 -9.33
CA ALA A 318 28.85 4.59 -10.33
C ALA A 318 30.03 4.15 -11.21
N GLN A 319 30.95 5.08 -11.57
CA GLN A 319 32.18 4.76 -12.29
C GLN A 319 33.16 3.96 -11.41
N GLN A 320 33.31 4.34 -10.15
CA GLN A 320 34.15 3.60 -9.18
C GLN A 320 33.71 2.15 -8.99
N TYR A 321 32.38 1.91 -9.04
CA TYR A 321 31.81 0.56 -8.93
C TYR A 321 31.67 -0.18 -10.25
N GLY A 322 32.17 0.40 -11.36
CA GLY A 322 32.09 -0.21 -12.69
C GLY A 322 30.66 -0.32 -13.25
N ILE A 323 29.70 0.43 -12.72
CA ILE A 323 28.34 0.52 -13.23
C ILE A 323 28.28 1.39 -14.48
N LEU A 324 29.00 2.50 -14.47
CA LEU A 324 29.21 3.38 -15.63
C LEU A 324 30.65 3.31 -16.09
N ALA A 325 30.85 3.50 -17.41
CA ALA A 325 32.18 3.58 -18.00
C ALA A 325 32.82 4.95 -17.72
#